data_97a3c3e4deac280b9051a273ba65c0b5
#
_entry.id   97a3c3e4deac280b9051a273ba65c0b5
#
_cell.length_a   1.000
_cell.length_b   1.000
_cell.length_c   1.000
_cell.angle_alpha   90.00
_cell.angle_beta   90.00
_cell.angle_gamma   90.00
#
_symmetry.space_group_name_H-M   'P 1'
#
loop_
_entity.id
_entity.type
_entity.pdbx_description
1 polymer ?
#
loop_
_entity_poly.entity_id
_entity_poly.type
_entity_poly.pdbx_seq_one_letter_code
_entity_poly.pdbx_strand_id
1 'polypeptide(L)'
;RRLDSGRPISNGICSFWSGLDDYLAKGQNQSQNAADNLDGAFWEKCTEAFCNGLDIVGYNYMEELYENDHIRYPERVMLGSENFPKEIGFRWPMVESHPYVIGDFTWTAWDYIGEAGIGKALYVDSEDPIAMKNAWEIMPPTTSPYPWRTANDADFDITGRLLPQGAYRSVVWGSKKTYLYSLHPDCF
;
A
#
# COMPACT_ATOMS: atom_id res chain seq x y z
N ARG A 1 -4.70 7.78 26.32
CA ARG A 1 -3.74 8.27 27.35
C ARG A 1 -4.25 8.09 28.79
N ARG A 2 -5.54 8.30 29.08
CA ARG A 2 -6.06 8.13 30.46
C ARG A 2 -6.03 6.67 30.94
N LEU A 3 -6.18 5.71 30.04
CA LEU A 3 -6.18 4.27 30.36
C LEU A 3 -4.79 3.65 30.26
N ASP A 4 -3.92 4.21 29.42
CA ASP A 4 -2.55 3.77 29.25
C ASP A 4 -1.68 4.98 28.86
N SER A 5 -0.81 5.39 29.76
CA SER A 5 0.10 6.53 29.54
C SER A 5 1.48 6.09 29.07
N GLY A 6 1.76 4.79 29.08
CA GLY A 6 3.10 4.25 28.81
C GLY A 6 3.35 3.82 27.36
N ARG A 7 2.30 3.71 26.55
CA ARG A 7 2.43 3.31 25.13
C ARG A 7 2.12 4.48 24.18
N PRO A 8 2.88 4.61 23.08
CA PRO A 8 2.59 5.60 22.05
C PRO A 8 1.24 5.29 21.37
N ILE A 9 0.56 6.36 20.98
CA ILE A 9 -0.71 6.29 20.25
C ILE A 9 -0.41 6.54 18.77
N SER A 10 -0.88 5.65 17.91
CA SER A 10 -0.80 5.79 16.47
C SER A 10 -2.14 5.51 15.82
N ASN A 11 -2.34 6.05 14.63
CA ASN A 11 -3.43 5.72 13.73
C ASN A 11 -2.98 5.89 12.29
N GLY A 12 -3.38 4.99 11.40
CA GLY A 12 -3.19 5.09 9.96
C GLY A 12 -4.20 6.06 9.34
N ILE A 13 -3.71 6.99 8.53
CA ILE A 13 -4.53 7.94 7.78
C ILE A 13 -4.44 7.58 6.32
N CYS A 14 -5.59 7.35 5.69
CA CYS A 14 -5.71 7.07 4.27
C CYS A 14 -6.58 8.13 3.61
N SER A 15 -5.97 9.05 2.89
CA SER A 15 -6.72 10.07 2.13
C SER A 15 -7.00 9.62 0.69
N PHE A 16 -6.29 8.60 0.22
CA PHE A 16 -6.48 8.06 -1.13
C PHE A 16 -7.95 7.69 -1.39
N TRP A 17 -8.60 7.10 -0.40
CA TRP A 17 -10.00 6.68 -0.52
C TRP A 17 -11.00 7.81 -0.27
N SER A 18 -10.66 8.83 0.49
CA SER A 18 -11.53 9.99 0.72
C SER A 18 -11.63 10.93 -0.50
N GLY A 19 -10.67 10.85 -1.43
CA GLY A 19 -10.72 11.53 -2.73
C GLY A 19 -11.31 10.69 -3.86
N LEU A 20 -11.73 9.45 -3.59
CA LEU A 20 -12.19 8.52 -4.62
C LEU A 20 -13.42 9.04 -5.37
N ASP A 21 -14.37 9.63 -4.67
CA ASP A 21 -15.58 10.21 -5.29
C ASP A 21 -15.24 11.37 -6.22
N ASP A 22 -14.33 12.24 -5.82
CA ASP A 22 -13.81 13.34 -6.63
C ASP A 22 -12.98 12.85 -7.81
N TYR A 23 -12.20 11.77 -7.61
CA TYR A 23 -11.41 11.13 -8.64
C TYR A 23 -12.29 10.46 -9.69
N LEU A 24 -13.33 9.76 -9.27
CA LEU A 24 -14.31 9.14 -10.17
C LEU A 24 -15.15 10.17 -10.90
N ALA A 25 -15.48 11.29 -10.27
CA ALA A 25 -16.25 12.38 -10.87
C ALA A 25 -15.46 13.21 -11.90
N LYS A 26 -14.13 13.32 -11.75
CA LYS A 26 -13.26 14.11 -12.64
C LYS A 26 -12.77 13.38 -13.88
N GLY A 27 -13.09 12.09 -14.02
CA GLY A 27 -12.82 11.30 -15.24
C GLY A 27 -11.38 11.35 -15.72
N GLN A 28 -10.55 10.43 -15.24
CA GLN A 28 -9.42 9.88 -16.00
C GLN A 28 -8.19 10.73 -16.28
N ASN A 29 -7.71 11.58 -15.43
CA ASN A 29 -6.29 11.87 -15.48
C ASN A 29 -5.62 11.15 -14.32
N GLN A 30 -4.98 10.02 -14.62
CA GLN A 30 -4.22 9.20 -13.70
C GLN A 30 -2.92 9.90 -13.32
N SER A 31 -3.01 10.86 -12.42
CA SER A 31 -1.89 11.13 -11.55
C SER A 31 -1.97 10.11 -10.42
N GLN A 32 -0.98 9.23 -10.34
CA GLN A 32 -0.94 8.16 -9.35
C GLN A 32 -0.45 8.66 -7.98
N ASN A 33 -0.26 9.96 -7.82
CA ASN A 33 0.27 10.55 -6.60
C ASN A 33 -0.84 11.25 -5.83
N ALA A 34 -1.06 10.84 -4.59
CA ALA A 34 -2.01 11.49 -3.68
C ALA A 34 -1.69 12.99 -3.52
N ALA A 35 -0.40 13.37 -3.58
CA ALA A 35 0.05 14.75 -3.53
C ALA A 35 -0.46 15.62 -4.69
N ASP A 36 -0.62 15.06 -5.89
CA ASP A 36 -1.12 15.79 -7.06
C ASP A 36 -2.63 16.02 -7.01
N ASN A 37 -3.35 15.26 -6.19
CA ASN A 37 -4.80 15.33 -6.04
C ASN A 37 -5.24 16.07 -4.78
N LEU A 38 -4.34 16.28 -3.84
CA LEU A 38 -4.60 17.01 -2.61
C LEU A 38 -3.84 18.33 -2.67
N ASP A 39 -4.57 19.43 -2.81
CA ASP A 39 -4.04 20.72 -2.38
C ASP A 39 -3.46 20.52 -0.97
N GLY A 40 -2.15 20.73 -0.79
CA GLY A 40 -1.48 20.53 0.49
C GLY A 40 -2.17 21.26 1.64
N ALA A 41 -2.83 22.38 1.36
CA ALA A 41 -3.66 23.10 2.31
C ALA A 41 -4.93 22.33 2.71
N PHE A 42 -5.51 21.54 1.82
CA PHE A 42 -6.67 20.71 2.13
C PHE A 42 -6.28 19.53 3.01
N TRP A 43 -5.19 18.85 2.71
CA TRP A 43 -4.64 17.78 3.53
C TRP A 43 -4.37 18.25 4.96
N GLU A 44 -3.66 19.37 5.09
CA GLU A 44 -3.38 20.02 6.37
C GLU A 44 -4.65 20.31 7.17
N LYS A 45 -5.60 21.00 6.55
CA LYS A 45 -6.87 21.36 7.19
C LYS A 45 -7.66 20.14 7.68
N CYS A 46 -7.62 19.03 6.96
CA CYS A 46 -8.34 17.82 7.32
C CYS A 46 -7.65 17.00 8.41
N THR A 47 -6.32 17.05 8.50
CA THR A 47 -5.55 16.09 9.30
C THR A 47 -4.82 16.70 10.49
N GLU A 48 -4.52 17.99 10.49
CA GLU A 48 -3.72 18.64 11.55
C GLU A 48 -4.24 18.38 12.94
N ALA A 49 -5.51 18.68 13.21
CA ALA A 49 -6.12 18.52 14.53
C ALA A 49 -6.13 17.05 14.99
N PHE A 50 -6.26 16.13 14.06
CA PHE A 50 -6.24 14.70 14.35
C PHE A 50 -4.80 14.21 14.63
N CYS A 51 -3.85 14.57 13.78
CA CYS A 51 -2.45 14.20 13.91
C CYS A 51 -1.82 14.73 15.21
N ASN A 52 -2.21 15.93 15.65
CA ASN A 52 -1.72 16.54 16.90
C ASN A 52 -2.08 15.70 18.14
N GLY A 53 -3.05 14.81 18.05
CA GLY A 53 -3.41 13.89 19.12
C GLY A 53 -2.58 12.60 19.16
N LEU A 54 -1.77 12.33 18.14
CA LEU A 54 -0.99 11.11 17.97
C LEU A 54 0.47 11.32 18.39
N ASP A 55 1.10 10.26 18.87
CA ASP A 55 2.54 10.20 19.10
C ASP A 55 3.28 9.79 17.81
N ILE A 56 2.64 8.96 16.99
CA ILE A 56 3.14 8.49 15.71
C ILE A 56 2.01 8.62 14.69
N VAL A 57 2.25 9.32 13.61
CA VAL A 57 1.29 9.47 12.52
C VAL A 57 1.52 8.39 11.48
N GLY A 58 0.52 7.55 11.25
CA GLY A 58 0.53 6.52 10.21
C GLY A 58 0.05 7.08 8.88
N TYR A 59 0.78 6.78 7.83
CA TYR A 59 0.46 7.13 6.44
C TYR A 59 0.15 5.86 5.66
N ASN A 60 -1.07 5.75 5.14
CA ASN A 60 -1.46 4.65 4.28
C ASN A 60 -1.35 5.09 2.83
N TYR A 61 -0.39 4.52 2.08
CA TYR A 61 -0.17 4.80 0.65
C TYR A 61 0.11 6.27 0.33
N MET A 62 0.86 6.97 1.19
CA MET A 62 1.02 8.43 1.12
C MET A 62 2.46 8.88 1.45
N GLU A 63 3.45 8.10 1.07
CA GLU A 63 4.88 8.36 1.33
C GLU A 63 5.37 9.67 0.71
N GLU A 64 4.76 10.11 -0.37
CA GLU A 64 5.08 11.36 -1.04
C GLU A 64 4.84 12.60 -0.16
N LEU A 65 4.09 12.45 0.92
CA LEU A 65 3.84 13.53 1.88
C LEU A 65 4.91 13.64 2.96
N TYR A 66 5.78 12.66 3.13
CA TYR A 66 6.74 12.63 4.25
C TYR A 66 7.61 13.88 4.31
N GLU A 67 8.22 14.29 3.20
CA GLU A 67 9.10 15.46 3.18
C GLU A 67 8.35 16.76 3.44
N ASN A 68 7.22 16.96 2.77
CA ASN A 68 6.40 18.16 2.93
C ASN A 68 5.85 18.28 4.35
N ASP A 69 5.38 17.18 4.92
CA ASP A 69 4.86 17.16 6.27
C ASP A 69 5.98 17.34 7.31
N HIS A 70 7.18 16.81 7.06
CA HIS A 70 8.32 17.04 7.95
C HIS A 70 8.79 18.50 7.97
N ILE A 71 8.81 19.16 6.80
CA ILE A 71 9.12 20.61 6.75
C ILE A 71 8.12 21.41 7.57
N ARG A 72 6.85 21.04 7.51
CA ARG A 72 5.75 21.75 8.19
C ARG A 72 5.60 21.38 9.65
N TYR A 73 5.87 20.12 9.99
CA TYR A 73 5.73 19.53 11.32
C TYR A 73 7.02 18.76 11.70
N PRO A 74 8.13 19.45 11.98
CA PRO A 74 9.43 18.80 12.17
C PRO A 74 9.51 17.83 13.35
N GLU A 75 8.62 17.95 14.33
CA GLU A 75 8.54 17.04 15.50
C GLU A 75 7.68 15.78 15.23
N ARG A 76 7.05 15.70 14.05
CA ARG A 76 6.17 14.58 13.73
C ARG A 76 6.97 13.32 13.46
N VAL A 77 6.69 12.26 14.23
CA VAL A 77 7.17 10.91 13.94
C VAL A 77 6.20 10.24 12.98
N MET A 78 6.72 9.74 11.86
CA MET A 78 5.93 9.18 10.77
C MET A 78 6.15 7.68 10.62
N LEU A 79 5.15 6.99 10.13
CA LEU A 79 5.15 5.56 9.90
C LEU A 79 4.37 5.24 8.63
N GLY A 80 4.95 4.52 7.68
CA GLY A 80 4.18 3.88 6.63
C GLY A 80 3.34 2.77 7.24
N SER A 81 2.09 3.06 7.57
CA SER A 81 1.24 2.13 8.33
C SER A 81 0.51 1.12 7.45
N GLU A 82 0.41 1.40 6.14
CA GLU A 82 -0.18 0.49 5.16
C GLU A 82 0.31 0.86 3.76
N ASN A 83 1.03 -0.05 3.11
CA ASN A 83 1.64 0.20 1.82
C ASN A 83 1.63 -1.03 0.91
N PHE A 84 1.75 -0.82 -0.40
CA PHE A 84 1.78 -1.92 -1.36
C PHE A 84 3.10 -2.72 -1.28
N PRO A 85 3.05 -4.06 -1.18
CA PRO A 85 4.25 -4.91 -1.10
C PRO A 85 5.21 -4.71 -2.27
N LYS A 86 4.69 -4.44 -3.46
CA LYS A 86 5.50 -4.24 -4.69
C LYS A 86 6.42 -3.01 -4.62
N GLU A 87 6.14 -2.06 -3.73
CA GLU A 87 6.82 -0.78 -3.67
C GLU A 87 7.91 -0.72 -2.60
N ILE A 88 8.16 -1.80 -1.89
CA ILE A 88 9.15 -1.85 -0.80
C ILE A 88 10.55 -1.40 -1.26
N GLY A 89 10.95 -1.71 -2.51
CA GLY A 89 12.24 -1.29 -3.04
C GLY A 89 12.40 0.22 -3.21
N PHE A 90 11.28 0.93 -3.35
CA PHE A 90 11.23 2.39 -3.38
C PHE A 90 11.09 2.98 -1.96
N ARG A 91 10.23 2.41 -1.12
CA ARG A 91 9.89 2.93 0.20
C ARG A 91 10.96 2.69 1.25
N TRP A 92 11.61 1.53 1.23
CA TRP A 92 12.61 1.21 2.23
C TRP A 92 13.81 2.17 2.24
N PRO A 93 14.38 2.59 1.09
CA PRO A 93 15.38 3.66 1.07
C PRO A 93 14.90 4.98 1.69
N MET A 94 13.62 5.31 1.61
CA MET A 94 13.08 6.50 2.28
C MET A 94 13.11 6.33 3.81
N VAL A 95 12.73 5.16 4.33
CA VAL A 95 12.85 4.85 5.76
C VAL A 95 14.30 4.96 6.23
N GLU A 96 15.26 4.44 5.46
CA GLU A 96 16.69 4.48 5.81
C GLU A 96 17.28 5.89 5.77
N SER A 97 16.79 6.75 4.89
CA SER A 97 17.32 8.11 4.69
C SER A 97 16.61 9.18 5.52
N HIS A 98 15.42 8.93 6.03
CA HIS A 98 14.59 9.89 6.75
C HIS A 98 14.39 9.46 8.21
N PRO A 99 15.16 9.98 9.17
CA PRO A 99 15.13 9.53 10.56
C PRO A 99 13.79 9.78 11.27
N TYR A 100 12.93 10.60 10.70
CA TYR A 100 11.56 10.85 11.17
C TYR A 100 10.53 9.84 10.67
N VAL A 101 10.91 8.97 9.72
CA VAL A 101 10.09 7.84 9.25
C VAL A 101 10.61 6.57 9.90
N ILE A 102 9.89 6.03 10.86
CA ILE A 102 10.37 4.94 11.72
C ILE A 102 10.13 3.53 11.18
N GLY A 103 9.44 3.39 10.07
CA GLY A 103 9.19 2.09 9.47
C GLY A 103 8.17 2.11 8.33
N ASP A 104 8.01 0.93 7.73
CA ASP A 104 7.07 0.68 6.64
C ASP A 104 6.37 -0.66 6.86
N PHE A 105 5.04 -0.63 6.99
CA PHE A 105 4.19 -1.81 7.07
C PHE A 105 3.46 -2.04 5.77
N THR A 106 3.42 -3.28 5.35
CA THR A 106 2.73 -3.66 4.12
C THR A 106 1.29 -4.11 4.37
N TRP A 107 0.43 -3.88 3.44
CA TRP A 107 -0.85 -4.56 3.32
C TRP A 107 -0.71 -5.70 2.30
N THR A 108 -0.58 -6.99 2.75
CA THR A 108 -0.48 -7.36 4.16
C THR A 108 0.72 -8.29 4.38
N ALA A 109 1.03 -8.62 5.64
CA ALA A 109 2.08 -9.57 5.93
C ALA A 109 1.62 -11.02 5.71
N TRP A 110 0.35 -11.32 6.02
CA TRP A 110 -0.24 -12.67 5.96
C TRP A 110 -1.56 -12.62 5.22
N ASP A 111 -1.77 -13.54 4.30
CA ASP A 111 -2.97 -13.58 3.48
C ASP A 111 -4.22 -13.95 4.29
N TYR A 112 -5.38 -13.55 3.81
CA TYR A 112 -6.63 -13.63 4.55
C TYR A 112 -7.81 -13.95 3.63
N ILE A 113 -8.92 -14.33 4.25
CA ILE A 113 -10.21 -14.56 3.60
C ILE A 113 -11.06 -13.29 3.75
N GLY A 114 -11.61 -12.81 2.65
CA GLY A 114 -12.46 -11.61 2.66
C GLY A 114 -12.46 -10.90 1.33
N GLU A 115 -11.53 -10.01 1.12
CA GLU A 115 -11.36 -9.25 -0.14
C GLU A 115 -10.78 -10.14 -1.24
N ALA A 116 -11.54 -11.17 -1.61
CA ALA A 116 -11.10 -12.25 -2.46
C ALA A 116 -10.54 -11.75 -3.80
N GLY A 117 -9.30 -12.13 -4.08
CA GLY A 117 -8.63 -11.84 -5.34
C GLY A 117 -8.14 -10.40 -5.51
N ILE A 118 -8.04 -9.59 -4.46
CA ILE A 118 -7.51 -8.23 -4.55
C ILE A 118 -6.08 -8.20 -5.12
N GLY A 119 -5.24 -9.15 -4.74
CA GLY A 119 -3.87 -9.32 -5.24
C GLY A 119 -3.74 -10.33 -6.37
N LYS A 120 -4.82 -10.67 -7.06
CA LYS A 120 -4.79 -11.64 -8.16
C LYS A 120 -3.94 -11.15 -9.33
N ALA A 121 -3.35 -12.09 -10.05
CA ALA A 121 -2.70 -11.85 -11.32
C ALA A 121 -3.43 -12.62 -12.43
N LEU A 122 -3.63 -11.98 -13.56
CA LEU A 122 -4.10 -12.60 -14.79
C LEU A 122 -3.03 -12.40 -15.85
N TYR A 123 -2.75 -13.48 -16.58
CA TYR A 123 -1.88 -13.45 -17.75
C TYR A 123 -2.75 -13.30 -18.99
N VAL A 124 -2.45 -12.31 -19.78
CA VAL A 124 -3.16 -12.03 -21.02
C VAL A 124 -2.15 -11.80 -22.13
N ASP A 125 -2.54 -12.13 -23.35
CA ASP A 125 -1.76 -11.76 -24.51
C ASP A 125 -1.76 -10.24 -24.65
N SER A 126 -0.60 -9.62 -24.47
CA SER A 126 -0.44 -8.17 -24.58
C SER A 126 -0.65 -7.63 -26.00
N GLU A 127 -0.57 -8.50 -27.01
CA GLU A 127 -0.80 -8.15 -28.40
C GLU A 127 -2.28 -8.28 -28.80
N ASP A 128 -3.13 -8.86 -27.94
CA ASP A 128 -4.57 -8.94 -28.15
C ASP A 128 -5.30 -7.80 -27.39
N PRO A 129 -5.76 -6.75 -28.09
CA PRO A 129 -6.47 -5.63 -27.47
C PRO A 129 -7.80 -6.04 -26.81
N ILE A 130 -8.43 -7.11 -27.29
CA ILE A 130 -9.69 -7.62 -26.73
C ILE A 130 -9.42 -8.33 -25.43
N ALA A 131 -8.38 -9.18 -25.36
CA ALA A 131 -7.95 -9.85 -24.16
C ALA A 131 -7.55 -8.84 -23.07
N MET A 132 -6.80 -7.80 -23.44
CA MET A 132 -6.42 -6.71 -22.52
C MET A 132 -7.64 -5.96 -21.98
N LYS A 133 -8.58 -5.60 -22.84
CA LYS A 133 -9.81 -4.93 -22.40
C LYS A 133 -10.63 -5.80 -21.46
N ASN A 134 -10.85 -7.07 -21.83
CA ASN A 134 -11.63 -8.01 -21.02
C ASN A 134 -10.95 -8.29 -19.66
N ALA A 135 -9.61 -8.31 -19.61
CA ALA A 135 -8.89 -8.47 -18.37
C ALA A 135 -9.23 -7.35 -17.36
N TRP A 136 -9.31 -6.11 -17.81
CA TRP A 136 -9.71 -4.99 -16.96
C TRP A 136 -11.18 -5.09 -16.48
N GLU A 137 -12.07 -5.58 -17.32
CA GLU A 137 -13.48 -5.78 -16.95
C GLU A 137 -13.67 -6.95 -15.96
N ILE A 138 -12.84 -8.00 -16.07
CA ILE A 138 -12.88 -9.18 -15.20
C ILE A 138 -12.19 -8.93 -13.85
N MET A 139 -11.35 -7.90 -13.76
CA MET A 139 -10.59 -7.55 -12.56
C MET A 139 -11.15 -6.31 -11.86
N PRO A 140 -12.33 -6.35 -11.23
CA PRO A 140 -12.73 -5.27 -10.36
C PRO A 140 -11.69 -5.14 -9.23
N PRO A 141 -11.35 -3.90 -8.80
CA PRO A 141 -10.21 -3.66 -7.93
C PRO A 141 -10.32 -4.28 -6.55
N THR A 142 -11.51 -4.64 -6.09
CA THR A 142 -11.75 -5.00 -4.68
C THR A 142 -12.32 -6.38 -4.43
N THR A 143 -12.89 -7.03 -5.44
CA THR A 143 -13.47 -8.38 -5.25
C THR A 143 -13.40 -9.19 -6.55
N SER A 144 -13.36 -10.50 -6.40
CA SER A 144 -13.34 -11.41 -7.54
C SER A 144 -14.30 -12.57 -7.32
N PRO A 145 -14.95 -13.05 -8.40
CA PRO A 145 -15.83 -14.20 -8.31
C PRO A 145 -15.03 -15.48 -8.02
N TYR A 146 -15.75 -16.55 -7.70
CA TYR A 146 -15.17 -17.88 -7.65
C TYR A 146 -14.30 -18.14 -8.90
N PRO A 147 -13.10 -18.76 -8.78
CA PRO A 147 -12.61 -19.53 -7.64
C PRO A 147 -11.77 -18.76 -6.60
N TRP A 148 -11.67 -17.45 -6.70
CA TRP A 148 -10.91 -16.65 -5.77
C TRP A 148 -11.51 -16.71 -4.37
N ARG A 149 -10.71 -16.96 -3.35
CA ARG A 149 -11.14 -17.10 -1.96
C ARG A 149 -10.34 -16.27 -0.98
N THR A 150 -9.09 -15.97 -1.32
CA THR A 150 -8.17 -15.19 -0.51
C THR A 150 -7.83 -13.89 -1.22
N ALA A 151 -7.31 -12.92 -0.47
CA ALA A 151 -6.85 -11.65 -1.01
C ALA A 151 -5.67 -11.83 -1.97
N ASN A 152 -4.68 -12.67 -1.60
CA ASN A 152 -3.49 -12.98 -2.38
C ASN A 152 -2.55 -11.77 -2.59
N ASP A 153 -2.51 -10.86 -1.62
CA ASP A 153 -1.71 -9.63 -1.63
C ASP A 153 -0.61 -9.60 -0.56
N ALA A 154 -0.50 -10.66 0.24
CA ALA A 154 0.40 -10.73 1.38
C ALA A 154 1.82 -11.19 1.03
N ASP A 155 2.76 -10.98 1.97
CA ASP A 155 4.10 -11.57 1.91
C ASP A 155 4.07 -13.10 2.08
N PHE A 156 3.10 -13.61 2.86
CA PHE A 156 2.87 -15.04 3.05
C PHE A 156 1.43 -15.40 2.67
N ASP A 157 1.27 -16.54 2.02
CA ASP A 157 -0.07 -17.08 1.77
C ASP A 157 -0.74 -17.54 3.07
N ILE A 158 -2.03 -17.91 2.99
CA ILE A 158 -2.83 -18.33 4.15
C ILE A 158 -2.26 -19.57 4.86
N THR A 159 -1.39 -20.34 4.21
CA THR A 159 -0.72 -21.52 4.78
C THR A 159 0.67 -21.21 5.34
N GLY A 160 1.15 -19.98 5.18
CA GLY A 160 2.48 -19.56 5.61
C GLY A 160 3.59 -19.78 4.59
N ARG A 161 3.25 -20.05 3.35
CA ARG A 161 4.24 -20.10 2.26
C ARG A 161 4.62 -18.69 1.85
N LEU A 162 5.93 -18.44 1.74
CA LEU A 162 6.44 -17.16 1.27
C LEU A 162 6.02 -16.93 -0.20
N LEU A 163 5.42 -15.79 -0.45
CA LEU A 163 5.01 -15.34 -1.79
C LEU A 163 6.11 -14.49 -2.44
N PRO A 164 6.04 -14.23 -3.78
CA PRO A 164 7.06 -13.47 -4.48
C PRO A 164 7.34 -12.09 -3.88
N GLN A 165 6.32 -11.37 -3.45
CA GLN A 165 6.45 -10.06 -2.83
C GLN A 165 7.19 -10.12 -1.48
N GLY A 166 6.98 -11.15 -0.67
CA GLY A 166 7.72 -11.37 0.57
C GLY A 166 9.18 -11.75 0.32
N ALA A 167 9.45 -12.50 -0.75
CA ALA A 167 10.81 -12.77 -1.19
C ALA A 167 11.50 -11.47 -1.67
N TYR A 168 10.82 -10.63 -2.41
CA TYR A 168 11.32 -9.32 -2.83
C TYR A 168 11.66 -8.44 -1.63
N ARG A 169 10.77 -8.34 -0.64
CA ARG A 169 11.03 -7.65 0.62
C ARG A 169 12.29 -8.18 1.31
N SER A 170 12.45 -9.50 1.38
CA SER A 170 13.62 -10.12 1.98
C SER A 170 14.93 -9.70 1.28
N VAL A 171 14.91 -9.57 -0.05
CA VAL A 171 16.06 -9.10 -0.83
C VAL A 171 16.36 -7.63 -0.55
N VAL A 172 15.33 -6.79 -0.55
CA VAL A 172 15.46 -5.36 -0.21
C VAL A 172 16.07 -5.18 1.19
N TRP A 173 15.70 -6.02 2.15
CA TRP A 173 16.25 -6.02 3.50
C TRP A 173 17.60 -6.75 3.64
N GLY A 174 18.26 -7.04 2.52
CA GLY A 174 19.64 -7.54 2.51
C GLY A 174 19.78 -9.06 2.52
N SER A 175 18.73 -9.83 2.27
CA SER A 175 18.86 -11.27 2.07
C SER A 175 19.73 -11.56 0.85
N LYS A 176 20.71 -12.44 1.02
CA LYS A 176 21.58 -12.92 -0.07
C LYS A 176 21.04 -14.20 -0.73
N LYS A 177 19.83 -14.63 -0.37
CA LYS A 177 19.21 -15.80 -0.97
C LYS A 177 18.69 -15.47 -2.38
N THR A 178 18.84 -16.43 -3.28
CA THR A 178 18.18 -16.38 -4.57
C THR A 178 16.80 -17.02 -4.45
N TYR A 179 15.80 -16.34 -4.97
CA TYR A 179 14.43 -16.83 -5.03
C TYR A 179 14.04 -17.07 -6.48
N LEU A 180 13.43 -18.20 -6.75
CA LEU A 180 12.89 -18.53 -8.07
C LEU A 180 11.42 -18.88 -7.93
N TYR A 181 10.58 -18.17 -8.64
CA TYR A 181 9.16 -18.45 -8.77
C TYR A 181 8.84 -18.77 -10.21
N SER A 182 8.03 -19.78 -10.39
CA SER A 182 7.51 -20.17 -11.69
C SER A 182 6.00 -20.35 -11.62
N LEU A 183 5.34 -20.07 -12.73
CA LEU A 183 3.93 -20.37 -12.87
C LEU A 183 3.76 -21.79 -13.40
N HIS A 184 2.70 -22.44 -12.94
CA HIS A 184 2.30 -23.70 -13.53
C HIS A 184 1.82 -23.45 -14.96
N PRO A 185 2.15 -24.34 -15.93
CA PRO A 185 1.71 -24.17 -17.32
C PRO A 185 0.19 -23.99 -17.49
N ASP A 186 -0.61 -24.59 -16.61
CA ASP A 186 -2.07 -24.46 -16.64
C ASP A 186 -2.59 -23.09 -16.15
N CYS A 187 -1.69 -22.17 -15.80
CA CYS A 187 -2.03 -20.80 -15.44
C CYS A 187 -2.05 -19.83 -16.63
N PHE A 188 -1.81 -20.34 -17.84
CA PHE A 188 -1.83 -19.56 -19.10
C PHE A 188 -3.09 -19.85 -19.92
#